data_3bbae7c292765cb7e7c0a03893fa7bad
#
_entry.id   3bbae7c292765cb7e7c0a03893fa7bad
#
_cell.length_a   1.000
_cell.length_b   1.000
_cell.length_c   1.000
_cell.angle_alpha   90.00
_cell.angle_beta   90.00
_cell.angle_gamma   90.00
#
_symmetry.space_group_name_H-M   'P 1'
#
loop_
_entity.id
_entity.type
_entity.pdbx_description
1 polymer ?
#
loop_
_entity_poly.entity_id
_entity_poly.type
_entity_poly.pdbx_seq_one_letter_code
_entity_poly.pdbx_strand_id
1 'polypeptide(L)'
;MTMSFGKMNGFADIVETKQVMDGEGFTTTRDEVLASVRVYREGRHGSQRWANLAAFSEATDLFRFRCIPGLTVTTDHFLVVGDERFDIVSVENVKGRGMYVEVLAERRGATVGES
;
A
#
# COMPACT_ATOMS: atom_id res chain seq x y z
N MET A 1 -7.09 -26.09 -2.40
CA MET A 1 -6.65 -25.69 -2.27
C MET A 1 -6.21 -24.92 -1.97
N THR A 2 -6.16 -24.74 -2.06
CA THR A 2 -5.66 -24.07 -1.87
C THR A 2 -5.25 -23.22 -1.56
N MET A 3 -5.00 -22.90 -1.21
CA MET A 3 -4.68 -22.06 -0.89
C MET A 3 -4.27 -21.11 -1.08
N SER A 4 -4.47 -20.86 -0.95
CA SER A 4 -4.28 -19.81 -1.51
C SER A 4 -3.55 -18.83 -0.82
N PHE A 5 -3.23 -18.95 0.33
CA PHE A 5 -2.51 -18.00 0.92
C PHE A 5 -1.24 -17.95 0.20
N GLY A 6 -0.57 -16.91 0.18
CA GLY A 6 0.61 -16.74 -0.59
C GLY A 6 0.38 -16.41 -2.02
N LYS A 7 -0.88 -16.45 -2.49
CA LYS A 7 -1.09 -16.09 -3.82
C LYS A 7 -1.07 -14.62 -3.96
N MET A 8 -0.36 -14.13 -4.91
CA MET A 8 -0.35 -12.73 -5.25
C MET A 8 -1.33 -12.53 -6.34
N ASN A 9 -2.60 -12.49 -5.98
CA ASN A 9 -3.63 -12.49 -7.01
C ASN A 9 -4.28 -11.15 -7.20
N GLY A 10 -3.68 -10.09 -6.74
CA GLY A 10 -4.20 -8.75 -7.01
C GLY A 10 -3.07 -7.85 -7.42
N PHE A 11 -3.43 -6.68 -7.90
CA PHE A 11 -2.43 -5.67 -8.26
C PHE A 11 -2.69 -4.42 -7.48
N ALA A 12 -1.63 -3.74 -7.11
CA ALA A 12 -1.73 -2.46 -6.44
C ALA A 12 -0.82 -1.48 -7.12
N ASP A 13 -1.27 -0.24 -7.22
CA ASP A 13 -0.42 0.83 -7.65
C ASP A 13 0.13 1.49 -6.41
N ILE A 14 1.43 1.76 -6.41
CA ILE A 14 2.06 2.51 -5.33
C ILE A 14 2.15 3.94 -5.83
N VAL A 15 1.54 4.85 -5.08
CA VAL A 15 1.32 6.20 -5.54
C VAL A 15 1.90 7.20 -4.57
N GLU A 16 2.45 8.25 -5.11
CA GLU A 16 2.99 9.33 -4.31
C GLU A 16 2.28 10.62 -4.71
N THR A 17 1.91 11.42 -3.74
CA THR A 17 1.33 12.72 -4.01
C THR A 17 2.44 13.75 -4.02
N LYS A 18 2.54 14.49 -5.10
CA LYS A 18 3.55 15.51 -5.23
C LYS A 18 2.92 16.88 -5.32
N GLN A 19 3.64 17.86 -4.86
CA GLN A 19 3.21 19.23 -5.01
C GLN A 19 3.87 19.81 -6.24
N VAL A 20 3.07 20.42 -7.07
CA VAL A 20 3.55 21.01 -8.31
C VAL A 20 3.20 22.47 -8.30
N MET A 21 4.17 23.32 -8.54
CA MET A 21 3.91 24.74 -8.60
C MET A 21 3.73 25.13 -10.05
N ASP A 22 2.64 25.78 -10.37
CA ASP A 22 2.44 26.18 -11.75
C ASP A 22 3.15 27.50 -12.00
N GLY A 23 3.03 27.98 -13.22
CA GLY A 23 3.77 29.17 -13.62
C GLY A 23 3.29 30.44 -12.97
N GLU A 24 2.16 30.38 -12.28
CA GLU A 24 1.64 31.56 -11.64
C GLU A 24 1.84 31.53 -10.16
N GLY A 25 2.56 30.56 -9.65
CA GLY A 25 2.84 30.51 -8.23
C GLY A 25 1.86 29.73 -7.39
N PHE A 26 0.86 29.13 -8.03
CA PHE A 26 -0.08 28.31 -7.25
C PHE A 26 0.47 26.90 -7.10
N THR A 27 0.22 26.32 -5.96
CA THR A 27 0.64 24.97 -5.69
C THR A 27 -0.55 24.04 -5.81
N THR A 28 -0.40 23.00 -6.59
CA THR A 28 -1.43 21.97 -6.70
C THR A 28 -0.80 20.66 -6.36
N THR A 29 -1.63 19.66 -6.10
CA THR A 29 -1.11 18.33 -5.84
C THR A 29 -1.42 17.45 -7.02
N ARG A 30 -0.59 16.43 -7.20
CA ARG A 30 -0.73 15.54 -8.29
C ARG A 30 -0.27 14.20 -7.84
N ASP A 31 -1.02 13.18 -8.16
CA ASP A 31 -0.67 11.82 -7.80
C ASP A 31 0.14 11.19 -8.92
N GLU A 32 1.20 10.52 -8.54
CA GLU A 32 2.04 9.89 -9.51
C GLU A 32 2.18 8.43 -9.15
N VAL A 33 1.91 7.54 -10.09
CA VAL A 33 2.06 6.12 -9.87
C VAL A 33 3.53 5.77 -10.01
N LEU A 34 4.12 5.28 -8.94
CA LEU A 34 5.54 4.95 -8.94
C LEU A 34 5.77 3.54 -9.45
N ALA A 35 4.85 2.64 -9.19
CA ALA A 35 4.99 1.26 -9.63
C ALA A 35 3.66 0.56 -9.50
N SER A 36 3.48 -0.47 -10.30
CA SER A 36 2.32 -1.34 -10.17
C SER A 36 2.86 -2.72 -9.87
N VAL A 37 2.36 -3.35 -8.84
CA VAL A 37 2.93 -4.62 -8.39
C VAL A 37 1.83 -5.59 -8.05
N ARG A 38 2.18 -6.86 -8.11
CA ARG A 38 1.29 -7.88 -7.61
C ARG A 38 1.37 -7.89 -6.12
N VAL A 39 0.25 -8.03 -5.46
CA VAL A 39 0.20 -8.02 -4.02
C VAL A 39 -0.59 -9.20 -3.49
N TYR A 40 -0.19 -9.63 -2.33
CA TYR A 40 -0.97 -10.53 -1.51
C TYR A 40 -1.65 -9.65 -0.48
N ARG A 41 -2.94 -9.84 -0.30
CA ARG A 41 -3.73 -9.01 0.60
C ARG A 41 -4.36 -9.87 1.66
N GLU A 42 -4.33 -9.38 2.90
CA GLU A 42 -4.91 -10.10 3.99
C GLU A 42 -5.69 -9.12 4.83
N GLY A 43 -6.92 -9.45 5.12
CA GLY A 43 -7.74 -8.58 5.95
C GLY A 43 -7.41 -8.71 7.41
N ARG A 44 -8.10 -7.92 8.21
CA ARG A 44 -7.75 -7.80 9.60
C ARG A 44 -7.86 -9.08 10.40
N HIS A 45 -8.63 -10.01 9.97
CA HIS A 45 -8.79 -11.25 10.71
C HIS A 45 -8.03 -12.40 10.07
N GLY A 46 -7.06 -12.09 9.25
CA GLY A 46 -6.39 -13.12 8.50
C GLY A 46 -5.43 -13.96 9.29
N SER A 47 -4.79 -13.42 10.31
CA SER A 47 -3.84 -14.21 11.07
C SER A 47 -3.58 -13.55 12.39
N GLN A 48 -3.05 -14.34 13.30
CA GLN A 48 -2.69 -13.84 14.60
C GLN A 48 -1.55 -12.86 14.51
N ARG A 49 -0.61 -13.12 13.61
CA ARG A 49 0.49 -12.21 13.44
C ARG A 49 0.01 -10.85 12.98
N TRP A 50 -0.94 -10.85 12.04
CA TRP A 50 -1.53 -9.64 11.54
C TRP A 50 -2.20 -8.88 12.69
N ALA A 51 -2.97 -9.59 13.47
CA ALA A 51 -3.69 -8.97 14.58
C ALA A 51 -2.71 -8.31 15.55
N ASN A 52 -1.60 -8.97 15.82
CA ASN A 52 -0.62 -8.42 16.73
C ASN A 52 0.06 -7.19 16.17
N LEU A 53 0.39 -7.23 14.89
CA LEU A 53 1.04 -6.09 14.27
C LEU A 53 0.14 -4.88 14.26
N ALA A 54 -1.14 -5.09 14.09
CA ALA A 54 -2.06 -4.00 13.93
C ALA A 54 -2.76 -3.59 15.23
N ALA A 55 -2.33 -4.12 16.34
CA ALA A 55 -3.07 -3.96 17.58
C ALA A 55 -3.32 -2.52 17.96
N PHE A 56 -2.41 -1.65 17.66
CA PHE A 56 -2.56 -0.26 18.04
C PHE A 56 -2.65 0.67 16.86
N SER A 57 -3.11 0.17 15.73
CA SER A 57 -3.19 1.00 14.55
C SER A 57 -4.60 0.93 13.99
N GLU A 58 -4.89 1.78 13.02
CA GLU A 58 -6.17 1.76 12.36
C GLU A 58 -6.14 1.00 11.06
N ALA A 59 -5.13 0.21 10.86
CA ALA A 59 -4.98 -0.53 9.62
C ALA A 59 -6.12 -1.50 9.44
N THR A 60 -6.59 -1.61 8.23
CA THR A 60 -7.66 -2.55 7.89
C THR A 60 -7.15 -3.74 7.11
N ASP A 61 -6.01 -3.58 6.43
CA ASP A 61 -5.50 -4.61 5.55
C ASP A 61 -3.99 -4.67 5.64
N LEU A 62 -3.47 -5.84 5.39
CA LEU A 62 -2.04 -6.04 5.24
C LEU A 62 -1.78 -6.40 3.79
N PHE A 63 -0.78 -5.79 3.20
CA PHE A 63 -0.37 -6.10 1.85
C PHE A 63 1.08 -6.53 1.85
N ARG A 64 1.40 -7.53 1.06
CA ARG A 64 2.77 -7.99 0.91
C ARG A 64 3.10 -8.03 -0.58
N PHE A 65 4.26 -7.53 -0.93
CA PHE A 65 4.69 -7.57 -2.31
C PHE A 65 6.20 -7.64 -2.34
N ARG A 66 6.72 -7.93 -3.51
CA ARG A 66 8.16 -8.04 -3.63
C ARG A 66 8.78 -6.67 -3.63
N CYS A 67 9.99 -6.59 -3.11
CA CYS A 67 10.73 -5.36 -3.14
C CYS A 67 10.90 -4.90 -4.58
N ILE A 68 10.86 -3.62 -4.78
CA ILE A 68 10.96 -3.03 -6.11
C ILE A 68 12.30 -2.34 -6.19
N PRO A 69 13.16 -2.75 -7.11
CA PRO A 69 14.47 -2.12 -7.22
C PRO A 69 14.33 -0.62 -7.46
N GLY A 70 15.08 0.13 -6.71
CA GLY A 70 15.08 1.57 -6.90
C GLY A 70 13.94 2.31 -6.23
N LEU A 71 13.08 1.60 -5.53
CA LEU A 71 11.95 2.27 -4.88
C LEU A 71 11.89 1.87 -3.43
N THR A 72 11.82 2.84 -2.55
CA THR A 72 11.60 2.61 -1.14
C THR A 72 10.19 3.05 -0.80
N VAL A 73 9.37 2.11 -0.35
CA VAL A 73 8.00 2.42 -0.01
C VAL A 73 7.97 2.96 1.41
N THR A 74 7.26 4.04 1.60
CA THR A 74 7.18 4.69 2.90
C THR A 74 5.74 5.01 3.25
N THR A 75 5.54 5.54 4.43
CA THR A 75 4.20 5.93 4.85
C THR A 75 3.70 7.18 4.13
N ASP A 76 4.56 7.81 3.33
CA ASP A 76 4.11 8.93 2.52
C ASP A 76 3.42 8.46 1.25
N HIS A 77 3.48 7.18 0.96
CA HIS A 77 2.85 6.65 -0.23
C HIS A 77 1.50 6.07 0.12
N PHE A 78 0.70 5.80 -0.89
CA PHE A 78 -0.53 5.07 -0.66
C PHE A 78 -0.69 4.05 -1.79
N LEU A 79 -1.57 3.10 -1.56
CA LEU A 79 -1.83 2.06 -2.54
C LEU A 79 -3.20 2.24 -3.13
N VAL A 80 -3.33 1.93 -4.40
CA VAL A 80 -4.62 1.88 -5.04
C VAL A 80 -4.82 0.46 -5.55
N VAL A 81 -5.85 -0.17 -5.06
CA VAL A 81 -6.16 -1.54 -5.41
C VAL A 81 -7.57 -1.54 -5.96
N GLY A 82 -7.69 -1.80 -7.24
CA GLY A 82 -8.99 -1.66 -7.88
C GLY A 82 -9.40 -0.20 -7.81
N ASP A 83 -10.54 0.05 -7.21
CA ASP A 83 -11.02 1.40 -7.08
C ASP A 83 -10.81 1.95 -5.69
N GLU A 84 -10.06 1.27 -4.85
CA GLU A 84 -9.96 1.66 -3.46
C GLU A 84 -8.59 2.18 -3.14
N ARG A 85 -8.55 3.15 -2.27
CA ARG A 85 -7.31 3.74 -1.81
C ARG A 85 -7.02 3.26 -0.40
N PHE A 86 -5.76 2.91 -0.17
CA PHE A 86 -5.31 2.46 1.13
C PHE A 86 -4.11 3.30 1.52
N ASP A 87 -4.23 4.04 2.61
CA ASP A 87 -3.09 4.83 3.09
C ASP A 87 -2.17 3.92 3.88
N ILE A 88 -0.89 4.03 3.64
CA ILE A 88 0.08 3.17 4.30
C ILE A 88 0.32 3.67 5.71
N VAL A 89 0.07 2.79 6.67
CA VAL A 89 0.22 3.13 8.08
C VAL A 89 1.62 2.75 8.56
N SER A 90 2.12 1.62 8.13
CA SER A 90 3.47 1.21 8.49
C SER A 90 4.05 0.31 7.42
N VAL A 91 5.36 0.28 7.35
CA VAL A 91 6.08 -0.49 6.35
C VAL A 91 7.13 -1.30 7.05
N GLU A 92 7.26 -2.56 6.66
CA GLU A 92 8.27 -3.41 7.22
C GLU A 92 8.88 -4.27 6.14
N ASN A 93 10.20 -4.33 6.08
CA ASN A 93 10.86 -5.25 5.18
C ASN A 93 10.92 -6.60 5.85
N VAL A 94 10.57 -7.62 5.12
CA VAL A 94 10.62 -8.96 5.67
C VAL A 94 12.07 -9.35 5.76
N LYS A 95 12.45 -9.76 6.97
CA LYS A 95 13.78 -9.96 7.21
C LYS A 95 14.40 -11.09 6.53
N GLY A 96 15.63 -11.05 6.42
CA GLY A 96 16.41 -12.16 5.97
C GLY A 96 16.76 -12.13 4.53
N ARG A 97 15.94 -11.55 3.71
CA ARG A 97 16.24 -11.56 2.32
C ARG A 97 16.01 -10.25 1.64
N GLY A 98 15.33 -9.34 2.29
CA GLY A 98 15.00 -8.10 1.63
C GLY A 98 14.19 -8.30 0.38
N MET A 99 13.47 -9.41 0.29
CA MET A 99 12.76 -9.71 -0.93
C MET A 99 11.32 -9.25 -0.92
N TYR A 100 10.78 -9.04 0.25
CA TYR A 100 9.38 -8.68 0.38
C TYR A 100 9.20 -7.48 1.28
N VAL A 101 8.16 -6.74 1.02
CA VAL A 101 7.76 -5.62 1.86
C VAL A 101 6.36 -5.92 2.35
N GLU A 102 6.12 -5.71 3.63
CA GLU A 102 4.79 -5.82 4.18
C GLU A 102 4.35 -4.45 4.61
N VAL A 103 3.15 -4.05 4.24
CA VAL A 103 2.62 -2.77 4.65
C VAL A 103 1.28 -3.00 5.32
N LEU A 104 1.06 -2.28 6.40
CA LEU A 104 -0.25 -2.18 7.00
C LEU A 104 -0.86 -0.92 6.46
N ALA A 105 -2.09 -1.01 6.00
CA ALA A 105 -2.73 0.12 5.35
C ALA A 105 -4.17 0.26 5.81
N GLU A 106 -4.66 1.45 5.75
CA GLU A 106 -6.01 1.77 6.16
C GLU A 106 -6.82 2.13 4.92
N ARG A 107 -7.93 1.46 4.73
CA ARG A 107 -8.77 1.73 3.58
C ARG A 107 -9.47 3.08 3.76
N ARG A 108 -9.33 3.90 2.74
CA ARG A 108 -9.91 5.24 2.78
C ARG A 108 -11.12 5.38 1.87
N GLY A 109 -11.55 4.28 1.26
CA GLY A 109 -12.69 4.35 0.39
C GLY A 109 -12.30 4.46 -1.06
N ALA A 110 -13.26 4.73 -1.89
CA ALA A 110 -12.99 4.81 -3.31
C ALA A 110 -12.22 6.07 -3.62
N THR A 111 -11.28 5.96 -4.52
CA THR A 111 -10.57 7.13 -4.92
C THR A 111 -11.31 7.91 -5.94
N VAL A 112 -12.16 7.22 -6.69
CA VAL A 112 -12.82 7.85 -7.76
C VAL A 112 -13.97 8.60 -7.27
N GLY A 113 -14.14 9.75 -7.65
CA GLY A 113 -15.28 10.48 -7.29
C GLY A 113 -15.28 10.98 -5.94
N GLU A 114 -14.37 10.85 -5.30
CA GLU A 114 -14.35 11.29 -4.18
C GLU A 114 -14.31 12.49 -4.16
N SER A 115 -14.79 13.04 -3.87
CA SER A 115 -14.71 14.38 -4.01
C SER A 115 -15.17 15.00 -2.85
#